data_8759ca5cbe4ace55773d0e1031289b65
#
_entry.id   8759ca5cbe4ace55773d0e1031289b65
#
_cell.length_a   1.000
_cell.length_b   1.000
_cell.length_c   1.000
_cell.angle_alpha   90.00
_cell.angle_beta   90.00
_cell.angle_gamma   90.00
#
_symmetry.space_group_name_H-M   'P 1'
#
loop_
_entity.id
_entity.type
_entity.pdbx_description
1 polymer ?
#
loop_
_entity_poly.entity_id
_entity_poly.type
_entity_poly.pdbx_seq_one_letter_code
_entity_poly.pdbx_strand_id
1 'polypeptide(L)'
;MSYPFLSLSHLSIDPALARQLPRKLAYYYLAIPVAEDGERLSVVMENPENRAAVRILQLALGRTIVPVRGNVSEIKATLHLLWPQEAATEPCILSWSASTQRAALAESAASLVAKAFSAHVISLDSGQSSLETILAVAHEDQYSLVVLDLPQGQIPPRVIRSLSKPVLLVRGDELALRHILLVLRGHSPDEQALDWVIPLAKMGHGLVTLLAVAPPVPNLYTRETRMLQGLAALLYPAHHLGRHILECVERLNEAGIEGYLKLRQGPPERQIAEEVSQGEYDLIAIAAEATGEFVQRVLEEVGNQSPQPGHPVLIVKAVAG
;
A
#
# COMPACT_ATOMS: atom_id res chain seq x y z
N MET A 1 31.97 0.07 -23.82
CA MET A 1 32.51 -1.29 -23.62
C MET A 1 31.36 -2.25 -23.82
N SER A 2 31.55 -3.29 -24.66
CA SER A 2 30.47 -4.30 -24.85
C SER A 2 30.61 -5.35 -23.74
N TYR A 3 29.54 -5.54 -22.97
CA TYR A 3 29.48 -6.60 -21.96
C TYR A 3 29.19 -7.93 -22.62
N PRO A 4 29.80 -9.05 -22.16
CA PRO A 4 29.47 -10.37 -22.68
C PRO A 4 27.99 -10.69 -22.45
N PHE A 5 27.36 -11.35 -23.41
CA PHE A 5 25.97 -11.82 -23.29
C PHE A 5 25.98 -13.29 -22.89
N LEU A 6 25.15 -13.69 -21.94
CA LEU A 6 24.96 -15.04 -21.47
C LEU A 6 23.47 -15.41 -21.48
N SER A 7 23.12 -16.51 -22.17
CA SER A 7 21.80 -17.12 -22.08
C SER A 7 21.75 -18.05 -20.88
N LEU A 8 20.68 -17.95 -20.10
CA LEU A 8 20.46 -18.79 -18.91
C LEU A 8 19.76 -20.11 -19.23
N SER A 9 19.17 -20.25 -20.41
CA SER A 9 18.37 -21.43 -20.80
C SER A 9 19.15 -22.76 -20.84
N HIS A 10 20.47 -22.69 -20.96
CA HIS A 10 21.33 -23.86 -21.01
C HIS A 10 22.35 -23.91 -19.86
N LEU A 11 22.25 -23.02 -18.91
CA LEU A 11 23.18 -22.94 -17.79
C LEU A 11 22.63 -23.66 -16.56
N SER A 12 23.40 -24.58 -16.00
CA SER A 12 23.09 -25.13 -14.68
C SER A 12 23.53 -24.12 -13.61
N ILE A 13 22.60 -23.43 -13.03
CA ILE A 13 22.84 -22.42 -11.98
C ILE A 13 22.81 -23.13 -10.64
N ASP A 14 23.87 -22.94 -9.83
CA ASP A 14 23.87 -23.38 -8.45
C ASP A 14 22.89 -22.50 -7.62
N PRO A 15 21.81 -23.09 -7.07
CA PRO A 15 20.86 -22.34 -6.27
C PRO A 15 21.48 -21.74 -4.99
N ALA A 16 22.51 -22.37 -4.42
CA ALA A 16 23.18 -21.89 -3.22
C ALA A 16 23.98 -20.62 -3.53
N LEU A 17 24.66 -20.59 -4.68
CA LEU A 17 25.37 -19.41 -5.16
C LEU A 17 24.42 -18.27 -5.49
N ALA A 18 23.36 -18.57 -6.24
CA ALA A 18 22.39 -17.56 -6.66
C ALA A 18 21.68 -16.92 -5.47
N ARG A 19 21.36 -17.70 -4.43
CA ARG A 19 20.69 -17.23 -3.19
C ARG A 19 21.59 -16.44 -2.25
N GLN A 20 22.89 -16.33 -2.51
CA GLN A 20 23.75 -15.38 -1.77
C GLN A 20 23.29 -13.92 -2.00
N LEU A 21 22.69 -13.64 -3.16
CA LEU A 21 22.07 -12.33 -3.40
C LEU A 21 20.67 -12.30 -2.75
N PRO A 22 20.38 -11.31 -1.88
CA PRO A 22 19.06 -11.16 -1.29
C PRO A 22 17.96 -11.08 -2.37
N ARG A 23 16.88 -11.85 -2.18
CA ARG A 23 15.75 -11.94 -3.13
C ARG A 23 15.28 -10.58 -3.65
N LYS A 24 15.10 -9.60 -2.73
CA LYS A 24 14.65 -8.23 -3.08
C LYS A 24 15.60 -7.58 -4.11
N LEU A 25 16.90 -7.69 -3.91
CA LEU A 25 17.89 -7.13 -4.83
C LEU A 25 17.93 -7.89 -6.16
N ALA A 26 17.79 -9.23 -6.12
CA ALA A 26 17.76 -10.07 -7.31
C ALA A 26 16.59 -9.68 -8.24
N TYR A 27 15.39 -9.49 -7.69
CA TYR A 27 14.22 -9.06 -8.46
C TYR A 27 14.29 -7.58 -8.87
N TYR A 28 14.76 -6.69 -8.00
CA TYR A 28 14.82 -5.26 -8.28
C TYR A 28 15.80 -4.92 -9.42
N TYR A 29 16.98 -5.56 -9.42
CA TYR A 29 18.01 -5.33 -10.44
C TYR A 29 17.97 -6.35 -11.58
N LEU A 30 17.02 -7.31 -11.56
CA LEU A 30 16.98 -8.44 -12.48
C LEU A 30 18.37 -9.06 -12.61
N ALA A 31 18.94 -9.51 -11.48
CA ALA A 31 20.32 -9.94 -11.35
C ALA A 31 20.42 -11.32 -10.70
N ILE A 32 21.25 -12.20 -11.25
CA ILE A 32 21.46 -13.56 -10.77
C ILE A 32 22.96 -13.87 -10.74
N PRO A 33 23.56 -14.19 -9.58
CA PRO A 33 24.89 -14.80 -9.51
C PRO A 33 24.90 -16.16 -10.19
N VAL A 34 25.83 -16.38 -11.12
CA VAL A 34 25.87 -17.59 -11.95
C VAL A 34 27.16 -18.38 -11.86
N ALA A 35 28.29 -17.74 -11.53
CA ALA A 35 29.58 -18.41 -11.38
C ALA A 35 30.48 -17.61 -10.46
N GLU A 36 31.34 -18.31 -9.73
CA GLU A 36 32.37 -17.69 -8.88
C GLU A 36 33.78 -18.16 -9.31
N ASP A 37 34.71 -17.20 -9.24
CA ASP A 37 36.13 -17.43 -9.46
C ASP A 37 36.93 -16.67 -8.41
N GLY A 38 37.22 -17.33 -7.31
CA GLY A 38 37.85 -16.74 -6.14
C GLY A 38 37.01 -15.59 -5.56
N GLU A 39 37.54 -14.34 -5.56
CA GLU A 39 36.85 -13.16 -5.08
C GLU A 39 35.90 -12.52 -6.12
N ARG A 40 35.87 -13.06 -7.33
CA ARG A 40 35.04 -12.55 -8.42
C ARG A 40 33.77 -13.35 -8.57
N LEU A 41 32.68 -12.64 -8.73
CA LEU A 41 31.36 -13.23 -8.91
C LEU A 41 30.75 -12.75 -10.23
N SER A 42 30.51 -13.67 -11.14
CA SER A 42 29.81 -13.37 -12.40
C SER A 42 28.31 -13.25 -12.12
N VAL A 43 27.74 -12.08 -12.43
CA VAL A 43 26.33 -11.80 -12.21
C VAL A 43 25.68 -11.44 -13.54
N VAL A 44 24.72 -12.27 -13.97
CA VAL A 44 23.88 -11.98 -15.12
C VAL A 44 22.82 -10.97 -14.71
N MET A 45 22.70 -9.89 -15.46
CA MET A 45 21.75 -8.81 -15.19
C MET A 45 21.21 -8.19 -16.49
N GLU A 46 20.06 -7.55 -16.40
CA GLU A 46 19.43 -6.86 -17.52
C GLU A 46 20.32 -5.71 -18.04
N ASN A 47 20.78 -4.88 -17.13
CA ASN A 47 21.54 -3.67 -17.46
C ASN A 47 22.91 -3.62 -16.77
N PRO A 48 23.96 -4.23 -17.35
CA PRO A 48 25.32 -4.24 -16.81
C PRO A 48 25.99 -2.85 -16.86
N GLU A 49 25.44 -1.90 -17.59
CA GLU A 49 25.94 -0.53 -17.68
C GLU A 49 25.54 0.33 -16.46
N ASN A 50 24.54 -0.12 -15.70
CA ASN A 50 24.11 0.54 -14.48
C ASN A 50 25.15 0.36 -13.36
N ARG A 51 26.14 1.28 -13.33
CA ARG A 51 27.22 1.27 -12.34
C ARG A 51 26.73 1.34 -10.89
N ALA A 52 25.61 2.02 -10.65
CA ALA A 52 25.04 2.12 -9.32
C ALA A 52 24.50 0.75 -8.87
N ALA A 53 23.80 0.04 -9.73
CA ALA A 53 23.34 -1.33 -9.48
C ALA A 53 24.51 -2.27 -9.18
N VAL A 54 25.55 -2.27 -10.03
CA VAL A 54 26.75 -3.10 -9.84
C VAL A 54 27.38 -2.82 -8.49
N ARG A 55 27.50 -1.54 -8.08
CA ARG A 55 28.10 -1.17 -6.79
C ARG A 55 27.26 -1.64 -5.60
N ILE A 56 25.91 -1.54 -5.69
CA ILE A 56 25.01 -2.02 -4.63
C ILE A 56 25.12 -3.55 -4.51
N LEU A 57 25.16 -4.28 -5.64
CA LEU A 57 25.31 -5.72 -5.63
C LEU A 57 26.69 -6.15 -5.06
N GLN A 58 27.77 -5.41 -5.35
CA GLN A 58 29.09 -5.62 -4.74
C GLN A 58 29.06 -5.47 -3.22
N LEU A 59 28.40 -4.41 -2.72
CA LEU A 59 28.25 -4.19 -1.29
C LEU A 59 27.42 -5.29 -0.61
N ALA A 60 26.34 -5.72 -1.26
CA ALA A 60 25.45 -6.75 -0.72
C ALA A 60 26.13 -8.13 -0.65
N LEU A 61 26.98 -8.44 -1.62
CA LEU A 61 27.66 -9.75 -1.74
C LEU A 61 29.07 -9.76 -1.12
N GLY A 62 29.64 -8.60 -0.80
CA GLY A 62 31.00 -8.50 -0.27
C GLY A 62 32.09 -8.96 -1.23
N ARG A 63 31.79 -9.04 -2.55
CA ARG A 63 32.69 -9.59 -3.59
C ARG A 63 32.75 -8.69 -4.81
N THR A 64 33.81 -8.83 -5.61
CA THR A 64 33.94 -8.12 -6.89
C THR A 64 32.99 -8.72 -7.92
N ILE A 65 32.07 -7.90 -8.47
CA ILE A 65 31.11 -8.36 -9.48
C ILE A 65 31.68 -8.19 -10.90
N VAL A 66 31.56 -9.22 -11.69
CA VAL A 66 31.76 -9.23 -13.14
C VAL A 66 30.35 -9.22 -13.78
N PRO A 67 29.86 -8.06 -14.23
CA PRO A 67 28.52 -7.98 -14.78
C PRO A 67 28.47 -8.56 -16.19
N VAL A 68 27.44 -9.37 -16.44
CA VAL A 68 27.17 -10.06 -17.71
C VAL A 68 25.76 -9.72 -18.15
N ARG A 69 25.54 -9.44 -19.43
CA ARG A 69 24.21 -9.15 -19.96
C ARG A 69 23.41 -10.43 -20.15
N GLY A 70 22.16 -10.45 -19.69
CA GLY A 70 21.24 -11.56 -19.90
C GLY A 70 19.93 -11.14 -20.56
N ASN A 71 19.15 -12.11 -20.99
CA ASN A 71 17.80 -11.90 -21.49
C ASN A 71 16.84 -11.71 -20.30
N VAL A 72 16.03 -10.65 -20.34
CA VAL A 72 15.07 -10.30 -19.26
C VAL A 72 14.10 -11.44 -18.98
N SER A 73 13.55 -12.08 -20.03
CA SER A 73 12.59 -13.17 -19.86
C SER A 73 13.23 -14.40 -19.21
N GLU A 74 14.47 -14.75 -19.60
CA GLU A 74 15.22 -15.85 -18.99
C GLU A 74 15.59 -15.54 -17.53
N ILE A 75 16.02 -14.30 -17.24
CA ILE A 75 16.31 -13.87 -15.87
C ILE A 75 15.06 -13.99 -15.01
N LYS A 76 13.91 -13.49 -15.45
CA LYS A 76 12.64 -13.59 -14.70
C LYS A 76 12.24 -15.05 -14.46
N ALA A 77 12.28 -15.89 -15.50
CA ALA A 77 11.98 -17.32 -15.38
C ALA A 77 12.91 -18.01 -14.37
N THR A 78 14.21 -17.73 -14.43
CA THR A 78 15.19 -18.28 -13.51
C THR A 78 15.00 -17.79 -12.08
N LEU A 79 14.67 -16.50 -11.87
CA LEU A 79 14.33 -15.96 -10.55
C LEU A 79 13.13 -16.69 -9.94
N HIS A 80 12.10 -17.00 -10.73
CA HIS A 80 10.96 -17.80 -10.28
C HIS A 80 11.34 -19.25 -9.92
N LEU A 81 12.33 -19.84 -10.60
CA LEU A 81 12.82 -21.17 -10.26
C LEU A 81 13.73 -21.18 -9.03
N LEU A 82 14.58 -20.18 -8.88
CA LEU A 82 15.51 -20.05 -7.75
C LEU A 82 14.82 -19.71 -6.45
N TRP A 83 13.83 -18.84 -6.53
CA TRP A 83 12.89 -18.55 -5.47
C TRP A 83 11.51 -18.91 -5.99
N PRO A 84 11.17 -20.22 -6.05
CA PRO A 84 9.78 -20.57 -6.29
C PRO A 84 9.01 -19.72 -5.32
N GLN A 85 7.99 -18.99 -5.79
CA GLN A 85 7.03 -18.43 -4.87
C GLN A 85 6.74 -19.60 -3.93
N GLU A 86 7.19 -19.53 -2.70
CA GLU A 86 6.66 -20.36 -1.64
C GLU A 86 5.18 -20.24 -1.86
N ALA A 87 4.51 -21.37 -2.13
CA ALA A 87 3.14 -21.46 -2.61
C ALA A 87 2.42 -20.39 -1.84
N ALA A 88 2.05 -19.31 -2.51
CA ALA A 88 1.90 -17.98 -1.93
C ALA A 88 1.08 -18.23 -0.68
N THR A 89 1.71 -18.08 0.49
CA THR A 89 1.01 -18.40 1.73
C THR A 89 -0.19 -17.52 1.60
N GLU A 90 -1.37 -18.13 1.37
CA GLU A 90 -2.56 -17.40 0.98
C GLU A 90 -2.63 -16.23 1.92
N PRO A 91 -2.75 -14.98 1.42
CA PRO A 91 -2.61 -13.81 2.25
C PRO A 91 -3.50 -13.99 3.48
N CYS A 92 -2.95 -13.79 4.66
CA CYS A 92 -3.69 -14.02 5.90
C CYS A 92 -4.11 -12.68 6.49
N ILE A 93 -5.36 -12.60 6.92
CA ILE A 93 -5.94 -11.42 7.57
C ILE A 93 -6.09 -11.73 9.05
N LEU A 94 -5.45 -10.92 9.89
CA LEU A 94 -5.60 -11.00 11.33
C LEU A 94 -6.82 -10.18 11.75
N SER A 95 -7.79 -10.80 12.45
CA SER A 95 -8.97 -10.13 12.98
C SER A 95 -8.98 -10.14 14.50
N TRP A 96 -9.33 -9.00 15.10
CA TRP A 96 -9.49 -8.87 16.53
C TRP A 96 -10.49 -7.76 16.89
N SER A 97 -11.25 -8.01 17.96
CA SER A 97 -12.14 -7.01 18.57
C SER A 97 -11.82 -6.84 20.05
N ALA A 98 -11.87 -5.62 20.54
CA ALA A 98 -11.75 -5.33 21.96
C ALA A 98 -13.00 -5.77 22.77
N SER A 99 -14.09 -6.10 22.08
CA SER A 99 -15.36 -6.50 22.69
C SER A 99 -15.84 -7.83 22.12
N THR A 100 -16.16 -8.78 23.00
CA THR A 100 -16.75 -10.06 22.60
C THR A 100 -18.08 -9.89 21.86
N GLN A 101 -18.86 -8.86 22.20
CA GLN A 101 -20.14 -8.56 21.53
C GLN A 101 -19.95 -8.13 20.08
N ARG A 102 -18.82 -7.53 19.76
CA ARG A 102 -18.51 -7.03 18.41
C ARG A 102 -17.51 -7.92 17.65
N ALA A 103 -17.07 -9.01 18.24
CA ALA A 103 -16.14 -9.95 17.59
C ALA A 103 -16.69 -10.47 16.25
N ALA A 104 -17.98 -10.79 16.18
CA ALA A 104 -18.65 -11.23 14.96
C ALA A 104 -18.62 -10.17 13.85
N LEU A 105 -18.67 -8.88 14.18
CA LEU A 105 -18.57 -7.78 13.22
C LEU A 105 -17.15 -7.68 12.66
N ALA A 106 -16.13 -7.75 13.51
CA ALA A 106 -14.73 -7.74 13.07
C ALA A 106 -14.43 -8.94 12.17
N GLU A 107 -14.93 -10.12 12.53
CA GLU A 107 -14.79 -11.34 11.72
C GLU A 107 -15.54 -11.25 10.38
N SER A 108 -16.76 -10.70 10.37
CA SER A 108 -17.51 -10.45 9.14
C SER A 108 -16.79 -9.48 8.21
N ALA A 109 -16.25 -8.38 8.75
CA ALA A 109 -15.46 -7.42 7.99
C ALA A 109 -14.17 -8.06 7.44
N ALA A 110 -13.46 -8.84 8.26
CA ALA A 110 -12.28 -9.57 7.82
C ALA A 110 -12.61 -10.59 6.72
N SER A 111 -13.73 -11.31 6.85
CA SER A 111 -14.19 -12.28 5.85
C SER A 111 -14.56 -11.62 4.52
N LEU A 112 -15.16 -10.42 4.57
CA LEU A 112 -15.49 -9.65 3.36
C LEU A 112 -14.20 -9.23 2.64
N VAL A 113 -13.21 -8.71 3.35
CA VAL A 113 -11.91 -8.36 2.78
C VAL A 113 -11.18 -9.60 2.28
N ALA A 114 -11.20 -10.69 3.04
CA ALA A 114 -10.57 -11.95 2.65
C ALA A 114 -11.08 -12.48 1.31
N LYS A 115 -12.38 -12.37 1.05
CA LYS A 115 -12.97 -12.74 -0.26
C LYS A 115 -12.41 -11.89 -1.40
N ALA A 116 -12.18 -10.57 -1.18
CA ALA A 116 -11.63 -9.69 -2.21
C ALA A 116 -10.18 -10.03 -2.58
N PHE A 117 -9.42 -10.63 -1.65
CA PHE A 117 -7.99 -10.92 -1.82
C PHE A 117 -7.67 -12.42 -1.85
N SER A 118 -8.68 -13.31 -1.86
CA SER A 118 -8.50 -14.76 -1.73
C SER A 118 -7.61 -15.12 -0.54
N ALA A 119 -7.91 -14.50 0.61
CA ALA A 119 -7.14 -14.60 1.85
C ALA A 119 -7.81 -15.51 2.88
N HIS A 120 -7.03 -16.01 3.83
CA HIS A 120 -7.56 -16.65 5.04
C HIS A 120 -7.75 -15.64 6.17
N VAL A 121 -8.70 -15.91 7.07
CA VAL A 121 -8.91 -15.11 8.27
C VAL A 121 -8.48 -15.88 9.50
N ILE A 122 -7.66 -15.26 10.34
CA ILE A 122 -7.35 -15.72 11.68
C ILE A 122 -7.95 -14.73 12.67
N SER A 123 -8.96 -15.18 13.40
CA SER A 123 -9.60 -14.40 14.45
C SER A 123 -9.00 -14.74 15.81
N LEU A 124 -8.55 -13.72 16.54
CA LEU A 124 -8.05 -13.88 17.91
C LEU A 124 -9.13 -13.47 18.92
N ASP A 125 -9.27 -14.27 19.96
CA ASP A 125 -10.28 -14.05 20.99
C ASP A 125 -9.92 -12.82 21.85
N SER A 126 -10.89 -11.91 21.97
CA SER A 126 -10.79 -10.71 22.81
C SER A 126 -10.64 -11.01 24.30
N GLY A 127 -11.09 -12.17 24.75
CA GLY A 127 -10.97 -12.62 26.15
C GLY A 127 -9.57 -13.09 26.53
N GLN A 128 -8.75 -13.48 25.55
CA GLN A 128 -7.41 -14.06 25.77
C GLN A 128 -6.27 -13.18 25.25
N SER A 129 -6.56 -12.18 24.42
CA SER A 129 -5.54 -11.38 23.73
C SER A 129 -5.72 -9.89 23.99
N SER A 130 -4.67 -9.24 24.47
CA SER A 130 -4.64 -7.77 24.58
C SER A 130 -4.28 -7.12 23.25
N LEU A 131 -4.63 -5.83 23.10
CA LEU A 131 -4.20 -5.05 21.92
C LEU A 131 -2.68 -5.10 21.71
N GLU A 132 -1.89 -5.15 22.78
CA GLU A 132 -0.43 -5.23 22.70
C GLU A 132 0.04 -6.57 22.11
N THR A 133 -0.63 -7.67 22.50
CA THR A 133 -0.39 -8.98 21.91
C THR A 133 -0.71 -8.99 20.43
N ILE A 134 -1.84 -8.38 20.04
CA ILE A 134 -2.24 -8.27 18.63
C ILE A 134 -1.21 -7.47 17.82
N LEU A 135 -0.77 -6.33 18.33
CA LEU A 135 0.22 -5.50 17.66
C LEU A 135 1.56 -6.24 17.51
N ALA A 136 1.96 -7.05 18.48
CA ALA A 136 3.17 -7.87 18.40
C ALA A 136 3.05 -8.95 17.31
N VAL A 137 1.94 -9.70 17.30
CA VAL A 137 1.67 -10.78 16.33
C VAL A 137 1.50 -10.22 14.90
N ALA A 138 0.89 -9.05 14.75
CA ALA A 138 0.63 -8.42 13.45
C ALA A 138 1.90 -8.06 12.65
N HIS A 139 3.08 -8.05 13.29
CA HIS A 139 4.36 -7.86 12.61
C HIS A 139 4.84 -9.11 11.85
N GLU A 140 4.29 -10.28 12.13
CA GLU A 140 4.67 -11.51 11.45
C GLU A 140 4.36 -11.39 9.93
N ASP A 141 5.26 -11.93 9.11
CA ASP A 141 5.18 -11.78 7.64
C ASP A 141 3.98 -12.51 7.01
N GLN A 142 3.39 -13.46 7.73
CA GLN A 142 2.19 -14.18 7.29
C GLN A 142 0.96 -13.28 7.15
N TYR A 143 0.87 -12.18 7.91
CA TYR A 143 -0.28 -11.29 7.84
C TYR A 143 -0.10 -10.20 6.80
N SER A 144 -1.09 -10.03 5.95
CA SER A 144 -1.15 -8.98 4.91
C SER A 144 -1.96 -7.76 5.35
N LEU A 145 -2.94 -7.95 6.24
CA LEU A 145 -3.80 -6.89 6.76
C LEU A 145 -4.26 -7.26 8.18
N VAL A 146 -4.50 -6.24 8.99
CA VAL A 146 -5.04 -6.37 10.34
C VAL A 146 -6.40 -5.68 10.42
N VAL A 147 -7.42 -6.40 10.85
CA VAL A 147 -8.77 -5.88 11.11
C VAL A 147 -8.94 -5.68 12.59
N LEU A 148 -9.21 -4.45 12.99
CA LEU A 148 -9.36 -4.07 14.40
C LEU A 148 -10.72 -3.43 14.65
N ASP A 149 -11.47 -3.97 15.58
CA ASP A 149 -12.60 -3.29 16.20
C ASP A 149 -12.19 -2.77 17.58
N LEU A 150 -12.08 -1.46 17.67
CA LEU A 150 -11.66 -0.74 18.88
C LEU A 150 -12.85 -0.02 19.50
N PRO A 151 -12.89 0.17 20.83
CA PRO A 151 -13.92 0.96 21.49
C PRO A 151 -14.06 2.33 20.84
N GLN A 152 -15.31 2.80 20.71
CA GLN A 152 -15.61 4.08 20.08
C GLN A 152 -14.83 5.23 20.73
N GLY A 153 -14.23 6.07 19.89
CA GLY A 153 -13.67 7.37 20.26
C GLY A 153 -12.16 7.48 20.35
N GLN A 154 -11.41 6.41 20.58
CA GLN A 154 -9.95 6.53 20.69
C GLN A 154 -9.22 5.43 19.94
N ILE A 155 -8.61 5.80 18.83
CA ILE A 155 -7.56 4.95 18.23
C ILE A 155 -6.26 5.31 18.93
N PRO A 156 -5.68 4.39 19.71
CA PRO A 156 -4.41 4.69 20.35
C PRO A 156 -3.37 5.05 19.27
N PRO A 157 -2.65 6.17 19.36
CA PRO A 157 -1.64 6.58 18.39
C PRO A 157 -0.62 5.46 18.09
N ARG A 158 -0.37 4.61 19.09
CA ARG A 158 0.50 3.44 18.96
C ARG A 158 0.02 2.45 17.91
N VAL A 159 -1.30 2.28 17.68
CA VAL A 159 -1.83 1.38 16.65
C VAL A 159 -1.36 1.82 15.28
N ILE A 160 -1.51 3.11 14.98
CA ILE A 160 -1.11 3.66 13.68
C ILE A 160 0.42 3.65 13.53
N ARG A 161 1.17 3.91 14.60
CA ARG A 161 2.63 4.01 14.54
C ARG A 161 3.34 2.66 14.50
N SER A 162 2.87 1.68 15.28
CA SER A 162 3.57 0.40 15.42
C SER A 162 3.35 -0.56 14.27
N LEU A 163 2.18 -0.54 13.61
CA LEU A 163 1.89 -1.48 12.53
C LEU A 163 2.57 -1.05 11.22
N SER A 164 3.31 -1.97 10.61
CA SER A 164 3.86 -1.83 9.25
C SER A 164 2.89 -2.31 8.17
N LYS A 165 1.87 -3.05 8.55
CA LYS A 165 0.85 -3.62 7.66
C LYS A 165 -0.35 -2.67 7.53
N PRO A 166 -1.16 -2.76 6.46
CA PRO A 166 -2.44 -2.10 6.37
C PRO A 166 -3.37 -2.48 7.53
N VAL A 167 -4.17 -1.52 7.97
CA VAL A 167 -5.11 -1.70 9.08
C VAL A 167 -6.50 -1.28 8.66
N LEU A 168 -7.47 -2.18 8.81
CA LEU A 168 -8.88 -1.85 8.70
C LEU A 168 -9.47 -1.65 10.10
N LEU A 169 -9.84 -0.42 10.41
CA LEU A 169 -10.58 -0.09 11.63
C LEU A 169 -12.06 -0.27 11.37
N VAL A 170 -12.66 -1.24 12.03
CA VAL A 170 -14.10 -1.49 11.92
C VAL A 170 -14.85 -0.54 12.85
N ARG A 171 -15.84 0.15 12.30
CA ARG A 171 -16.71 1.09 13.00
C ARG A 171 -18.12 0.94 12.46
N GLY A 172 -19.11 1.42 13.21
CA GLY A 172 -20.51 1.23 12.84
C GLY A 172 -20.98 -0.19 13.12
N ASP A 173 -22.05 -0.60 12.42
CA ASP A 173 -22.70 -1.88 12.62
C ASP A 173 -22.45 -2.88 11.48
N GLU A 174 -21.96 -2.40 10.33
CA GLU A 174 -21.70 -3.20 9.15
C GLU A 174 -20.56 -2.58 8.33
N LEU A 175 -19.77 -3.41 7.63
CA LEU A 175 -18.87 -2.97 6.57
C LEU A 175 -19.57 -3.20 5.22
N ALA A 176 -19.95 -2.13 4.56
CA ALA A 176 -20.35 -2.14 3.16
C ALA A 176 -19.22 -1.59 2.28
N LEU A 177 -19.30 -1.86 0.97
CA LEU A 177 -18.25 -1.47 0.00
C LEU A 177 -18.87 -0.83 -1.25
N ARG A 178 -20.07 -0.24 -1.11
CA ARG A 178 -20.80 0.38 -2.23
C ARG A 178 -20.25 1.75 -2.60
N HIS A 179 -19.73 2.47 -1.62
CA HIS A 179 -19.14 3.78 -1.84
C HIS A 179 -17.88 3.98 -0.99
N ILE A 180 -16.72 3.99 -1.64
CA ILE A 180 -15.43 4.12 -0.99
C ILE A 180 -14.87 5.52 -1.23
N LEU A 181 -14.47 6.22 -0.17
CA LEU A 181 -13.72 7.47 -0.24
C LEU A 181 -12.23 7.16 -0.17
N LEU A 182 -11.47 7.48 -1.20
CA LEU A 182 -10.00 7.44 -1.19
C LEU A 182 -9.44 8.85 -1.08
N VAL A 183 -8.73 9.11 0.02
CA VAL A 183 -8.05 10.40 0.25
C VAL A 183 -6.70 10.39 -0.43
N LEU A 184 -6.51 11.27 -1.42
CA LEU A 184 -5.27 11.45 -2.16
C LEU A 184 -4.41 12.54 -1.51
N ARG A 185 -3.16 12.21 -1.25
CA ARG A 185 -2.14 13.12 -0.73
C ARG A 185 -1.17 13.61 -1.79
N GLY A 186 -1.22 13.02 -2.99
CA GLY A 186 -0.41 13.40 -4.14
C GLY A 186 0.98 12.79 -4.18
N HIS A 187 1.16 11.61 -3.59
CA HIS A 187 2.43 10.89 -3.60
C HIS A 187 2.23 9.36 -3.62
N SER A 188 3.32 8.62 -3.85
CA SER A 188 3.30 7.17 -4.11
C SER A 188 2.51 6.30 -3.11
N PRO A 189 2.38 6.59 -1.81
CA PRO A 189 1.51 5.82 -0.93
C PRO A 189 0.05 5.72 -1.37
N ASP A 190 -0.46 6.69 -2.12
CA ASP A 190 -1.83 6.66 -2.65
C ASP A 190 -2.02 5.51 -3.66
N GLU A 191 -0.98 5.19 -4.44
CA GLU A 191 -0.99 4.07 -5.39
C GLU A 191 -1.13 2.74 -4.66
N GLN A 192 -0.44 2.58 -3.52
CA GLN A 192 -0.58 1.39 -2.67
C GLN A 192 -1.97 1.30 -2.05
N ALA A 193 -2.60 2.43 -1.73
CA ALA A 193 -3.97 2.44 -1.27
C ALA A 193 -4.96 1.98 -2.37
N LEU A 194 -4.71 2.32 -3.64
CA LEU A 194 -5.48 1.81 -4.76
C LEU A 194 -5.38 0.29 -4.92
N ASP A 195 -4.22 -0.33 -4.62
CA ASP A 195 -4.07 -1.78 -4.64
C ASP A 195 -5.03 -2.50 -3.68
N TRP A 196 -5.43 -1.82 -2.62
CA TRP A 196 -6.44 -2.30 -1.68
C TRP A 196 -7.86 -1.89 -2.07
N VAL A 197 -8.06 -0.65 -2.51
CA VAL A 197 -9.38 -0.09 -2.82
C VAL A 197 -10.00 -0.77 -4.06
N ILE A 198 -9.21 -1.03 -5.11
CA ILE A 198 -9.71 -1.61 -6.35
C ILE A 198 -10.36 -3.00 -6.15
N PRO A 199 -9.72 -3.98 -5.49
CA PRO A 199 -10.36 -5.27 -5.23
C PRO A 199 -11.59 -5.16 -4.33
N LEU A 200 -11.57 -4.27 -3.33
CA LEU A 200 -12.71 -4.04 -2.45
C LEU A 200 -13.90 -3.43 -3.20
N ALA A 201 -13.67 -2.43 -4.04
CA ALA A 201 -14.72 -1.82 -4.86
C ALA A 201 -15.30 -2.83 -5.86
N LYS A 202 -14.48 -3.68 -6.49
CA LYS A 202 -14.95 -4.77 -7.36
C LYS A 202 -15.83 -5.75 -6.61
N MET A 203 -15.43 -6.16 -5.41
CA MET A 203 -16.19 -7.09 -4.56
C MET A 203 -17.55 -6.51 -4.19
N GLY A 204 -17.61 -5.21 -3.83
CA GLY A 204 -18.82 -4.52 -3.44
C GLY A 204 -19.67 -4.02 -4.60
N HIS A 205 -19.24 -4.20 -5.86
CA HIS A 205 -19.81 -3.51 -7.02
C HIS A 205 -19.98 -2.01 -6.78
N GLY A 206 -19.00 -1.43 -6.04
CA GLY A 206 -19.06 -0.08 -5.52
C GLY A 206 -18.35 0.93 -6.42
N LEU A 207 -18.63 2.18 -6.15
CA LEU A 207 -17.96 3.32 -6.77
C LEU A 207 -16.88 3.88 -5.82
N VAL A 208 -15.91 4.61 -6.39
CA VAL A 208 -14.81 5.21 -5.65
C VAL A 208 -14.81 6.73 -5.85
N THR A 209 -14.86 7.47 -4.76
CA THR A 209 -14.60 8.91 -4.78
C THR A 209 -13.14 9.18 -4.43
N LEU A 210 -12.40 9.79 -5.35
CA LEU A 210 -11.06 10.31 -5.12
C LEU A 210 -11.18 11.72 -4.54
N LEU A 211 -10.72 11.92 -3.32
CA LEU A 211 -10.71 13.23 -2.67
C LEU A 211 -9.29 13.81 -2.64
N ALA A 212 -9.08 14.90 -3.37
CA ALA A 212 -7.84 15.67 -3.28
C ALA A 212 -8.10 17.02 -2.60
N VAL A 213 -7.22 17.41 -1.66
CA VAL A 213 -7.32 18.67 -0.94
C VAL A 213 -6.15 19.56 -1.31
N ALA A 214 -6.48 20.69 -1.93
CA ALA A 214 -5.50 21.73 -2.26
C ALA A 214 -5.18 22.60 -1.04
N PRO A 215 -3.93 23.07 -0.91
CA PRO A 215 -3.59 24.06 0.11
C PRO A 215 -4.40 25.35 -0.08
N PRO A 216 -4.62 26.13 0.98
CA PRO A 216 -5.32 27.40 0.89
C PRO A 216 -4.53 28.40 0.01
N VAL A 217 -5.22 29.06 -0.92
CA VAL A 217 -4.62 30.14 -1.74
C VAL A 217 -4.52 31.42 -0.94
N PRO A 218 -3.42 32.17 -1.01
CA PRO A 218 -3.27 33.46 -0.32
C PRO A 218 -4.39 34.45 -0.63
N ASN A 219 -4.72 35.31 0.33
CA ASN A 219 -5.86 36.26 0.30
C ASN A 219 -5.79 37.37 -0.77
N LEU A 220 -4.83 37.32 -1.71
CA LEU A 220 -4.64 38.34 -2.76
C LEU A 220 -5.61 38.22 -3.93
N TYR A 221 -6.39 37.13 -4.01
CA TYR A 221 -7.32 36.86 -5.12
C TYR A 221 -8.78 36.88 -4.66
N THR A 222 -9.71 37.22 -5.57
CA THR A 222 -11.14 37.10 -5.28
C THR A 222 -11.55 35.63 -5.08
N ARG A 223 -12.65 35.40 -4.36
CA ARG A 223 -13.10 34.04 -4.01
C ARG A 223 -13.31 33.15 -5.25
N GLU A 224 -13.90 33.70 -6.31
CA GLU A 224 -14.18 32.99 -7.57
C GLU A 224 -12.90 32.70 -8.35
N THR A 225 -12.00 33.67 -8.50
CA THR A 225 -10.70 33.50 -9.16
C THR A 225 -9.81 32.49 -8.40
N ARG A 226 -9.90 32.48 -7.07
CA ARG A 226 -9.20 31.51 -6.22
C ARG A 226 -9.66 30.08 -6.46
N MET A 227 -10.96 29.87 -6.58
CA MET A 227 -11.53 28.53 -6.78
C MET A 227 -11.16 27.97 -8.16
N LEU A 228 -11.33 28.76 -9.19
CA LEU A 228 -11.02 28.36 -10.57
C LEU A 228 -9.52 28.16 -10.82
N GLN A 229 -8.68 29.03 -10.27
CA GLN A 229 -7.22 28.88 -10.40
C GLN A 229 -6.68 27.68 -9.59
N GLY A 230 -7.24 27.43 -8.40
CA GLY A 230 -6.87 26.27 -7.60
C GLY A 230 -7.21 24.95 -8.28
N LEU A 231 -8.42 24.82 -8.82
CA LEU A 231 -8.90 23.64 -9.53
C LEU A 231 -8.16 23.42 -10.86
N ALA A 232 -8.03 24.48 -11.65
CA ALA A 232 -7.33 24.40 -12.94
C ALA A 232 -5.83 24.07 -12.76
N ALA A 233 -5.19 24.63 -11.74
CA ALA A 233 -3.79 24.33 -11.45
C ALA A 233 -3.57 22.89 -10.98
N LEU A 234 -4.53 22.34 -10.22
CA LEU A 234 -4.47 20.94 -9.78
C LEU A 234 -4.64 19.94 -10.93
N LEU A 235 -5.47 20.26 -11.91
CA LEU A 235 -5.72 19.40 -13.07
C LEU A 235 -4.68 19.60 -14.20
N TYR A 236 -3.74 20.54 -14.04
CA TYR A 236 -2.73 20.78 -15.06
C TYR A 236 -1.67 19.66 -15.04
N PRO A 237 -1.43 18.93 -16.15
CA PRO A 237 -0.53 17.78 -16.18
C PRO A 237 0.92 18.09 -15.77
N ALA A 238 1.33 19.36 -15.85
CA ALA A 238 2.63 19.81 -15.38
C ALA A 238 2.75 19.89 -13.85
N HIS A 239 1.63 19.88 -13.13
CA HIS A 239 1.62 19.89 -11.68
C HIS A 239 1.73 18.46 -11.15
N HIS A 240 2.64 18.22 -10.21
CA HIS A 240 2.88 16.87 -9.64
C HIS A 240 1.58 16.21 -9.14
N LEU A 241 0.78 16.93 -8.35
CA LEU A 241 -0.49 16.44 -7.84
C LEU A 241 -1.50 16.15 -8.96
N GLY A 242 -1.59 17.00 -9.99
CA GLY A 242 -2.50 16.79 -11.12
C GLY A 242 -2.19 15.52 -11.90
N ARG A 243 -0.91 15.27 -12.16
CA ARG A 243 -0.45 14.04 -12.82
C ARG A 243 -0.80 12.82 -11.97
N HIS A 244 -0.50 12.86 -10.69
CA HIS A 244 -0.81 11.79 -9.76
C HIS A 244 -2.31 11.48 -9.68
N ILE A 245 -3.16 12.51 -9.66
CA ILE A 245 -4.63 12.33 -9.71
C ILE A 245 -5.04 11.62 -11.01
N LEU A 246 -4.48 12.03 -12.16
CA LEU A 246 -4.79 11.42 -13.45
C LEU A 246 -4.36 9.94 -13.49
N GLU A 247 -3.18 9.60 -12.97
CA GLU A 247 -2.70 8.22 -12.84
C GLU A 247 -3.65 7.39 -11.97
N CYS A 248 -4.14 7.92 -10.86
CA CYS A 248 -5.13 7.25 -10.02
C CYS A 248 -6.47 7.03 -10.74
N VAL A 249 -6.95 8.03 -11.50
CA VAL A 249 -8.18 7.94 -12.31
C VAL A 249 -8.02 6.88 -13.40
N GLU A 250 -6.89 6.86 -14.09
CA GLU A 250 -6.59 5.89 -15.15
C GLU A 250 -6.63 4.45 -14.61
N ARG A 251 -5.99 4.21 -13.46
CA ARG A 251 -6.02 2.90 -12.78
C ARG A 251 -7.44 2.44 -12.42
N LEU A 252 -8.32 3.34 -11.96
CA LEU A 252 -9.72 3.00 -11.69
C LEU A 252 -10.47 2.66 -12.99
N ASN A 253 -10.26 3.43 -14.05
CA ASN A 253 -10.85 3.18 -15.37
C ASN A 253 -10.41 1.84 -15.95
N GLU A 254 -9.11 1.53 -15.94
CA GLU A 254 -8.57 0.24 -16.37
C GLU A 254 -9.15 -0.93 -15.56
N ALA A 255 -9.43 -0.69 -14.28
CA ALA A 255 -10.08 -1.68 -13.43
C ALA A 255 -11.59 -1.82 -13.66
N GLY A 256 -12.20 -0.93 -14.48
CA GLY A 256 -13.64 -0.90 -14.74
C GLY A 256 -14.47 -0.42 -13.54
N ILE A 257 -13.90 0.44 -12.70
CA ILE A 257 -14.58 0.98 -11.51
C ILE A 257 -15.07 2.39 -11.81
N GLU A 258 -16.35 2.65 -11.52
CA GLU A 258 -16.90 3.99 -11.57
C GLU A 258 -16.27 4.88 -10.50
N GLY A 259 -15.74 6.03 -10.91
CA GLY A 259 -15.03 6.95 -10.02
C GLY A 259 -15.49 8.39 -10.15
N TYR A 260 -15.49 9.10 -9.02
CA TYR A 260 -15.70 10.54 -8.95
C TYR A 260 -14.45 11.22 -8.39
N LEU A 261 -14.13 12.38 -8.94
CA LEU A 261 -13.07 13.24 -8.41
C LEU A 261 -13.70 14.41 -7.67
N LYS A 262 -13.37 14.54 -6.39
CA LYS A 262 -13.74 15.70 -5.56
C LYS A 262 -12.48 16.48 -5.21
N LEU A 263 -12.53 17.78 -5.43
CA LEU A 263 -11.47 18.71 -5.10
C LEU A 263 -11.96 19.66 -4.03
N ARG A 264 -11.27 19.70 -2.91
CA ARG A 264 -11.52 20.65 -1.81
C ARG A 264 -10.32 21.55 -1.60
N GLN A 265 -10.51 22.66 -0.92
CA GLN A 265 -9.44 23.61 -0.64
C GLN A 265 -9.48 24.05 0.82
N GLY A 266 -8.35 23.99 1.50
CA GLY A 266 -8.21 24.39 2.89
C GLY A 266 -7.30 23.49 3.71
N PRO A 267 -7.38 23.54 5.05
CA PRO A 267 -6.68 22.62 5.93
C PRO A 267 -7.14 21.17 5.64
N PRO A 268 -6.22 20.26 5.27
CA PRO A 268 -6.60 18.93 4.77
C PRO A 268 -7.47 18.14 5.76
N GLU A 269 -7.09 18.11 7.04
CA GLU A 269 -7.79 17.34 8.06
C GLU A 269 -9.25 17.77 8.17
N ARG A 270 -9.49 19.09 8.19
CA ARG A 270 -10.82 19.66 8.26
C ARG A 270 -11.64 19.39 6.99
N GLN A 271 -11.02 19.56 5.81
CA GLN A 271 -11.72 19.34 4.54
C GLN A 271 -12.10 17.88 4.33
N ILE A 272 -11.27 16.95 4.80
CA ILE A 272 -11.58 15.52 4.80
C ILE A 272 -12.73 15.23 5.75
N ALA A 273 -12.70 15.76 6.97
CA ALA A 273 -13.77 15.55 7.94
C ALA A 273 -15.11 16.16 7.47
N GLU A 274 -15.09 17.33 6.88
CA GLU A 274 -16.28 17.96 6.26
C GLU A 274 -16.83 17.10 5.11
N GLU A 275 -15.96 16.51 4.27
CA GLU A 275 -16.39 15.60 3.19
C GLU A 275 -17.03 14.33 3.74
N VAL A 276 -16.39 13.71 4.73
CA VAL A 276 -16.90 12.51 5.39
C VAL A 276 -18.26 12.75 6.05
N SER A 277 -18.45 13.91 6.68
CA SER A 277 -19.71 14.25 7.35
C SER A 277 -20.87 14.58 6.40
N GLN A 278 -20.56 15.00 5.18
CA GLN A 278 -21.54 15.39 4.14
C GLN A 278 -21.84 14.28 3.15
N GLY A 279 -20.94 13.30 3.02
CA GLY A 279 -21.06 12.21 2.06
C GLY A 279 -21.55 10.92 2.71
N GLU A 280 -22.12 10.06 1.87
CA GLU A 280 -22.55 8.71 2.27
C GLU A 280 -21.47 7.70 1.86
N TYR A 281 -20.43 7.57 2.68
CA TYR A 281 -19.31 6.66 2.43
C TYR A 281 -19.39 5.43 3.34
N ASP A 282 -19.24 4.25 2.76
CA ASP A 282 -19.22 2.99 3.51
C ASP A 282 -17.80 2.69 4.07
N LEU A 283 -16.76 3.17 3.38
CA LEU A 283 -15.35 2.98 3.75
C LEU A 283 -14.53 4.22 3.40
N ILE A 284 -13.66 4.63 4.30
CA ILE A 284 -12.66 5.67 4.05
C ILE A 284 -11.30 5.00 3.92
N ALA A 285 -10.59 5.22 2.83
CA ALA A 285 -9.23 4.72 2.61
C ALA A 285 -8.24 5.88 2.64
N ILE A 286 -7.19 5.76 3.43
CA ILE A 286 -6.15 6.79 3.60
C ILE A 286 -4.78 6.12 3.60
N ALA A 287 -3.85 6.63 2.76
CA ALA A 287 -2.46 6.26 2.84
C ALA A 287 -1.77 6.97 4.01
N ALA A 288 -1.00 6.22 4.80
CA ALA A 288 -0.28 6.72 5.97
C ALA A 288 1.23 6.78 5.70
N GLU A 289 1.85 7.88 6.09
CA GLU A 289 3.29 7.96 6.26
C GLU A 289 3.77 7.11 7.46
N ALA A 290 5.08 6.91 7.58
CA ALA A 290 5.67 6.06 8.63
C ALA A 290 5.23 6.47 10.05
N THR A 291 5.12 7.78 10.34
CA THR A 291 4.69 8.29 11.65
C THR A 291 3.19 8.17 11.89
N GLY A 292 2.38 8.18 10.83
CA GLY A 292 0.91 8.14 10.89
C GLY A 292 0.26 9.38 11.50
N GLU A 293 1.01 10.48 11.69
CA GLU A 293 0.50 11.69 12.37
C GLU A 293 -0.64 12.37 11.61
N PHE A 294 -0.54 12.39 10.28
CA PHE A 294 -1.61 12.96 9.45
C PHE A 294 -2.91 12.16 9.61
N VAL A 295 -2.84 10.85 9.49
CA VAL A 295 -4.01 9.97 9.66
C VAL A 295 -4.62 10.13 11.04
N GLN A 296 -3.79 10.22 12.08
CA GLN A 296 -4.28 10.44 13.44
C GLN A 296 -5.08 11.75 13.53
N ARG A 297 -4.56 12.89 13.02
CA ARG A 297 -5.27 14.17 13.01
C ARG A 297 -6.58 14.12 12.22
N VAL A 298 -6.58 13.43 11.06
CA VAL A 298 -7.81 13.22 10.28
C VAL A 298 -8.85 12.47 11.10
N LEU A 299 -8.46 11.37 11.75
CA LEU A 299 -9.38 10.55 12.55
C LEU A 299 -9.92 11.29 13.77
N GLU A 300 -9.11 12.14 14.40
CA GLU A 300 -9.54 13.03 15.50
C GLU A 300 -10.56 14.04 14.99
N GLU A 301 -10.30 14.69 13.85
CA GLU A 301 -11.20 15.71 13.29
C GLU A 301 -12.53 15.09 12.80
N VAL A 302 -12.48 13.92 12.15
CA VAL A 302 -13.68 13.16 11.76
C VAL A 302 -14.51 12.78 13.00
N GLY A 303 -13.84 12.32 14.07
CA GLY A 303 -14.49 11.96 15.33
C GLY A 303 -15.17 13.15 16.02
N ASN A 304 -14.59 14.35 15.91
CA ASN A 304 -15.15 15.57 16.48
C ASN A 304 -16.41 16.06 15.73
N GLN A 305 -16.47 15.82 14.41
CA GLN A 305 -17.59 16.29 13.57
C GLN A 305 -18.75 15.28 13.48
N SER A 306 -18.49 13.99 13.73
CA SER A 306 -19.49 12.92 13.64
C SER A 306 -19.56 12.16 14.97
N PRO A 307 -20.45 12.52 15.89
CA PRO A 307 -20.60 11.81 17.18
C PRO A 307 -21.26 10.42 17.06
N GLN A 308 -21.73 10.04 15.88
CA GLN A 308 -22.31 8.72 15.56
C GLN A 308 -21.23 7.65 15.36
N PRO A 309 -21.55 6.33 15.40
CA PRO A 309 -20.58 5.29 15.12
C PRO A 309 -19.89 5.57 13.79
N GLY A 310 -18.60 5.92 13.86
CA GLY A 310 -17.87 6.49 12.72
C GLY A 310 -17.73 5.49 11.57
N HIS A 311 -17.36 5.98 10.40
CA HIS A 311 -17.13 5.15 9.21
C HIS A 311 -15.94 4.18 9.42
N PRO A 312 -15.99 2.97 8.87
CA PRO A 312 -14.82 2.10 8.76
C PRO A 312 -13.67 2.81 8.03
N VAL A 313 -12.44 2.61 8.50
CA VAL A 313 -11.27 3.28 7.92
C VAL A 313 -10.19 2.27 7.57
N LEU A 314 -9.80 2.23 6.31
CA LEU A 314 -8.65 1.47 5.83
C LEU A 314 -7.43 2.40 5.80
N ILE A 315 -6.45 2.09 6.62
CA ILE A 315 -5.17 2.80 6.69
C ILE A 315 -4.13 1.95 5.96
N VAL A 316 -3.60 2.45 4.86
CA VAL A 316 -2.58 1.75 4.08
C VAL A 316 -1.22 2.37 4.38
N LYS A 317 -0.32 1.58 4.96
CA LYS A 317 1.03 2.03 5.25
C LYS A 317 1.88 2.01 3.99
N ALA A 318 2.61 3.09 3.75
CA ALA A 318 3.65 3.10 2.74
C ALA A 318 4.74 2.07 3.12
N VAL A 319 4.98 1.13 2.24
CA VAL A 319 6.16 0.27 2.37
C VAL A 319 7.37 1.16 2.09
N ALA A 320 8.24 1.34 3.08
CA ALA A 320 9.51 2.04 2.86
C ALA A 320 10.26 1.25 1.79
N GLY A 321 10.41 1.88 0.61
CA GLY A 321 11.17 1.34 -0.51
C GLY A 321 12.67 1.34 -0.22
#